data_c071f87d90c13a173632c25ffa06eb21
#
_entry.id   c071f87d90c13a173632c25ffa06eb21
#
_cell.length_a   1.000
_cell.length_b   1.000
_cell.length_c   1.000
_cell.angle_alpha   90.00
_cell.angle_beta   90.00
_cell.angle_gamma   90.00
#
_symmetry.space_group_name_H-M   'P 1'
#
loop_
_entity.id
_entity.type
_entity.pdbx_description
1 polymer ?
#
loop_
_entity_poly.entity_id
_entity_poly.type
_entity_poly.pdbx_seq_one_letter_code
_entity_poly.pdbx_strand_id
1 'polypeptide(L)'
;MMRLSVANCPVFGALGCIDLETGKTHVIPDKPVHQLWFDDDTYMATRQYYDGSKIEMETSRIQRFTPDGECIETLGGIGNHIDGSPDRSYFVGDRAYPGYPADIFLYRRGETTPIATFGGQNFQNCIWKLQIHPNPTFSRDGKRIYFNHPVSENQTEACFVEIDDLLK
;
A
#
# COMPACT_ATOMS: atom_id res chain seq x y z
N MET A 1 7.52 15.62 -16.81
CA MET A 1 7.73 16.45 -15.60
C MET A 1 7.92 15.52 -14.43
N MET A 2 9.04 15.54 -13.77
CA MET A 2 9.34 14.60 -12.66
C MET A 2 8.97 15.30 -11.35
N ARG A 3 8.05 14.71 -10.59
CA ARG A 3 7.62 15.23 -9.29
C ARG A 3 8.06 14.28 -8.20
N LEU A 4 8.51 14.80 -7.09
CA LEU A 4 8.94 14.03 -5.93
C LEU A 4 7.98 14.26 -4.77
N SER A 5 7.49 13.18 -4.15
CA SER A 5 6.72 13.28 -2.92
C SER A 5 7.64 13.16 -1.70
N VAL A 6 7.43 14.02 -0.73
CA VAL A 6 8.18 14.01 0.53
C VAL A 6 7.21 13.91 1.69
N ALA A 7 7.36 12.90 2.53
CA ALA A 7 6.61 12.79 3.78
C ALA A 7 7.44 13.40 4.92
N ASN A 8 6.90 14.39 5.61
CA ASN A 8 7.56 14.93 6.78
C ASN A 8 6.55 15.55 7.76
N CYS A 9 6.26 14.85 8.86
CA CYS A 9 5.54 15.41 9.99
C CYS A 9 5.93 14.69 11.29
N PRO A 10 6.16 15.42 12.39
CA PRO A 10 6.68 14.83 13.63
C PRO A 10 5.68 13.96 14.42
N VAL A 11 4.40 13.92 14.05
CA VAL A 11 3.39 13.14 14.81
C VAL A 11 2.58 12.21 13.90
N PHE A 12 2.20 12.65 12.71
CA PHE A 12 1.48 11.87 11.70
C PHE A 12 1.93 12.41 10.35
N GLY A 13 2.73 11.69 9.61
CA GLY A 13 3.30 12.13 8.35
C GLY A 13 2.35 12.98 7.50
N ALA A 14 2.88 13.93 6.78
CA ALA A 14 2.15 14.66 5.74
C ALA A 14 2.79 14.32 4.40
N LEU A 15 1.98 14.01 3.40
CA LEU A 15 2.46 13.88 2.04
C LEU A 15 2.61 15.26 1.42
N GLY A 16 3.76 15.51 0.78
CA GLY A 16 4.00 16.74 0.03
C GLY A 16 4.41 16.43 -1.39
N CYS A 17 4.17 17.35 -2.29
CA CYS A 17 4.63 17.30 -3.66
C CYS A 17 5.58 18.45 -3.97
N ILE A 18 6.67 18.16 -4.70
CA ILE A 18 7.62 19.16 -5.18
C ILE A 18 7.58 19.15 -6.71
N ASP A 19 7.35 20.31 -7.29
CA ASP A 19 7.56 20.53 -8.72
C ASP A 19 9.06 20.78 -8.96
N LEU A 20 9.73 19.89 -9.66
CA LEU A 20 11.17 19.92 -9.84
C LEU A 20 11.64 21.03 -10.81
N GLU A 21 10.77 21.56 -11.63
CA GLU A 21 11.12 22.68 -12.53
C GLU A 21 11.08 24.02 -11.79
N THR A 22 10.08 24.19 -10.94
CA THR A 22 9.85 25.48 -10.24
C THR A 22 10.32 25.49 -8.81
N GLY A 23 10.59 24.31 -8.21
CA GLY A 23 10.87 24.14 -6.79
C GLY A 23 9.68 24.40 -5.86
N LYS A 24 8.48 24.63 -6.41
CA LYS A 24 7.30 24.84 -5.60
C LYS A 24 6.90 23.55 -4.87
N THR A 25 6.56 23.71 -3.61
CA THR A 25 6.08 22.63 -2.75
C THR A 25 4.66 22.91 -2.28
N HIS A 26 3.87 21.86 -2.11
CA HIS A 26 2.59 21.94 -1.42
C HIS A 26 2.36 20.66 -0.61
N VAL A 27 1.61 20.81 0.49
CA VAL A 27 1.22 19.71 1.35
C VAL A 27 -0.11 19.19 0.87
N ILE A 28 -0.20 17.85 0.74
CA ILE A 28 -1.42 17.17 0.31
C ILE A 28 -2.36 17.03 1.51
N PRO A 29 -3.61 17.46 1.39
CA PRO A 29 -4.61 17.26 2.44
C PRO A 29 -4.90 15.75 2.65
N ASP A 30 -5.63 15.43 3.73
CA ASP A 30 -6.09 14.08 4.07
C ASP A 30 -5.00 13.02 4.32
N LYS A 31 -3.73 13.43 4.35
CA LYS A 31 -2.57 12.63 4.77
C LYS A 31 -2.55 11.19 4.22
N PRO A 32 -2.62 10.98 2.91
CA PRO A 32 -2.43 9.65 2.35
C PRO A 32 -1.01 9.14 2.68
N VAL A 33 -0.87 7.84 2.87
CA VAL A 33 0.40 7.20 3.26
C VAL A 33 0.80 6.13 2.25
N HIS A 34 2.07 5.69 2.32
CA HIS A 34 2.60 4.61 1.48
C HIS A 34 2.43 4.86 -0.02
N GLN A 35 2.82 6.06 -0.44
CA GLN A 35 2.65 6.52 -1.81
C GLN A 35 3.62 5.86 -2.80
N LEU A 36 3.11 5.58 -4.00
CA LEU A 36 3.86 5.12 -5.17
C LEU A 36 3.39 5.89 -6.40
N TRP A 37 4.28 6.11 -7.36
CA TRP A 37 3.85 6.64 -8.65
C TRP A 37 2.95 5.63 -9.37
N PHE A 38 1.81 6.13 -9.84
CA PHE A 38 0.90 5.33 -10.66
C PHE A 38 1.29 5.44 -12.13
N ASP A 39 1.58 6.63 -12.57
CA ASP A 39 2.10 7.02 -13.89
C ASP A 39 2.94 8.31 -13.74
N ASP A 40 3.28 8.96 -14.85
CA ASP A 40 4.13 10.17 -14.86
C ASP A 40 3.46 11.37 -14.16
N ASP A 41 2.13 11.40 -14.10
CA ASP A 41 1.35 12.55 -13.65
C ASP A 41 0.57 12.32 -12.35
N THR A 42 0.40 11.07 -11.92
CA THR A 42 -0.43 10.73 -10.76
C THR A 42 0.28 9.74 -9.83
N TYR A 43 -0.13 9.71 -8.57
CA TYR A 43 0.34 8.74 -7.61
C TYR A 43 -0.82 7.93 -7.02
N MET A 44 -0.51 6.74 -6.52
CA MET A 44 -1.41 5.97 -5.68
C MET A 44 -0.91 5.97 -4.25
N ALA A 45 -1.83 5.93 -3.31
CA ALA A 45 -1.53 5.89 -1.88
C ALA A 45 -2.69 5.25 -1.12
N THR A 46 -2.44 4.88 0.11
CA THR A 46 -3.48 4.46 1.03
C THR A 46 -4.08 5.68 1.72
N ARG A 47 -5.37 5.89 1.56
CA ARG A 47 -6.12 6.82 2.39
C ARG A 47 -6.57 6.10 3.65
N GLN A 48 -6.07 6.56 4.78
CA GLN A 48 -6.42 6.03 6.10
C GLN A 48 -7.41 6.96 6.77
N TYR A 49 -8.41 6.37 7.41
CA TYR A 49 -9.38 7.10 8.23
C TYR A 49 -9.09 6.85 9.69
N TYR A 50 -9.36 7.84 10.51
CA TYR A 50 -9.07 7.82 11.94
C TYR A 50 -10.34 8.04 12.73
N ASP A 51 -10.57 7.18 13.74
CA ASP A 51 -11.48 7.46 14.84
C ASP A 51 -10.65 7.88 16.05
N GLY A 52 -10.62 9.17 16.31
CA GLY A 52 -9.73 9.73 17.32
C GLY A 52 -8.26 9.48 17.00
N SER A 53 -7.59 8.66 17.80
CA SER A 53 -6.17 8.29 17.61
C SER A 53 -5.95 6.94 16.92
N LYS A 54 -7.04 6.22 16.61
CA LYS A 54 -6.95 4.87 16.01
C LYS A 54 -7.21 4.91 14.52
N ILE A 55 -6.44 4.12 13.78
CA ILE A 55 -6.69 3.90 12.35
C ILE A 55 -7.80 2.88 12.21
N GLU A 56 -8.82 3.24 11.44
CA GLU A 56 -9.88 2.32 11.04
C GLU A 56 -9.45 1.60 9.75
N MET A 57 -8.69 0.52 9.88
CA MET A 57 -8.17 -0.23 8.73
C MET A 57 -9.25 -0.69 7.77
N GLU A 58 -10.42 -1.09 8.27
CA GLU A 58 -11.53 -1.59 7.44
C GLU A 58 -12.10 -0.52 6.49
N THR A 59 -11.90 0.76 6.81
CA THR A 59 -12.33 1.88 5.98
C THR A 59 -11.22 2.41 5.07
N SER A 60 -9.96 2.00 5.27
CA SER A 60 -8.86 2.44 4.40
C SER A 60 -9.03 1.95 2.98
N ARG A 61 -8.52 2.72 2.02
CA ARG A 61 -8.65 2.46 0.58
C ARG A 61 -7.36 2.78 -0.15
N ILE A 62 -7.04 1.93 -1.10
CA ILE A 62 -6.01 2.22 -2.11
C ILE A 62 -6.63 3.16 -3.13
N GLN A 63 -6.09 4.35 -3.26
CA GLN A 63 -6.65 5.39 -4.12
C GLN A 63 -5.58 6.02 -5.01
N ARG A 64 -6.00 6.55 -6.16
CA ARG A 64 -5.18 7.33 -7.09
C ARG A 64 -5.48 8.80 -6.92
N PHE A 65 -4.44 9.61 -6.96
CA PHE A 65 -4.50 11.04 -6.69
C PHE A 65 -3.76 11.84 -7.76
N THR A 66 -4.23 13.04 -7.99
CA THR A 66 -3.45 14.08 -8.66
C THR A 66 -2.31 14.56 -7.77
N PRO A 67 -1.27 15.21 -8.31
CA PRO A 67 -0.21 15.83 -7.50
C PRO A 67 -0.71 16.85 -6.49
N ASP A 68 -1.88 17.43 -6.71
CA ASP A 68 -2.51 18.39 -5.79
C ASP A 68 -3.33 17.72 -4.68
N GLY A 69 -3.43 16.38 -4.71
CA GLY A 69 -4.09 15.58 -3.68
C GLY A 69 -5.58 15.32 -3.94
N GLU A 70 -6.08 15.66 -5.10
CA GLU A 70 -7.44 15.28 -5.49
C GLU A 70 -7.52 13.77 -5.74
N CYS A 71 -8.44 13.09 -5.07
CA CYS A 71 -8.71 11.68 -5.32
C CYS A 71 -9.53 11.52 -6.60
N ILE A 72 -8.96 10.84 -7.58
CA ILE A 72 -9.59 10.64 -8.90
C ILE A 72 -10.10 9.22 -9.12
N GLU A 73 -9.63 8.24 -8.33
CA GLU A 73 -10.04 6.85 -8.50
C GLU A 73 -9.81 6.06 -7.21
N THR A 74 -10.72 5.14 -6.88
CA THR A 74 -10.48 4.07 -5.90
C THR A 74 -9.98 2.84 -6.66
N LEU A 75 -8.79 2.36 -6.31
CA LEU A 75 -8.10 1.26 -6.97
C LEU A 75 -8.36 -0.09 -6.30
N GLY A 76 -8.49 -0.08 -4.97
CA GLY A 76 -8.65 -1.28 -4.15
C GLY A 76 -9.21 -0.98 -2.76
N GLY A 77 -9.38 -2.04 -1.97
CA GLY A 77 -9.82 -1.96 -0.57
C GLY A 77 -8.69 -1.66 0.40
N ILE A 78 -8.64 -2.45 1.47
CA ILE A 78 -7.66 -2.30 2.55
C ILE A 78 -6.23 -2.49 2.01
N GLY A 79 -5.34 -1.59 2.36
CA GLY A 79 -3.91 -1.73 2.09
C GLY A 79 -3.12 -0.76 2.95
N ASN A 80 -2.13 -1.28 3.69
CA ASN A 80 -1.14 -0.46 4.37
C ASN A 80 0.07 -0.26 3.44
N HIS A 81 0.83 -1.33 3.16
CA HIS A 81 1.82 -1.30 2.08
C HIS A 81 1.14 -1.81 0.81
N ILE A 82 1.34 -1.11 -0.28
CA ILE A 82 0.59 -1.31 -1.52
C ILE A 82 1.51 -1.40 -2.73
N ASP A 83 1.05 -2.12 -3.76
CA ASP A 83 1.65 -2.09 -5.09
C ASP A 83 0.60 -2.34 -6.17
N GLY A 84 0.91 -2.00 -7.41
CA GLY A 84 0.07 -2.24 -8.58
C GLY A 84 0.77 -3.10 -9.63
N SER A 85 0.03 -3.99 -10.28
CA SER A 85 0.54 -4.74 -11.42
C SER A 85 1.08 -3.81 -12.51
N PRO A 86 2.03 -4.26 -13.33
CA PRO A 86 2.62 -3.42 -14.38
C PRO A 86 1.61 -2.81 -15.34
N ASP A 87 0.55 -3.54 -15.64
CA ASP A 87 -0.57 -3.09 -16.49
C ASP A 87 -1.66 -2.32 -15.75
N ARG A 88 -1.51 -2.17 -14.41
CA ARG A 88 -2.48 -1.49 -13.54
C ARG A 88 -3.88 -2.12 -13.51
N SER A 89 -4.00 -3.40 -13.85
CA SER A 89 -5.26 -4.15 -13.78
C SER A 89 -5.54 -4.68 -12.37
N TYR A 90 -4.49 -4.91 -11.58
CA TYR A 90 -4.56 -5.44 -10.22
C TYR A 90 -3.77 -4.59 -9.24
N PHE A 91 -4.23 -4.61 -7.98
CA PHE A 91 -3.56 -3.95 -6.86
C PHE A 91 -3.47 -4.91 -5.69
N VAL A 92 -2.35 -4.83 -4.98
CA VAL A 92 -2.11 -5.61 -3.78
C VAL A 92 -1.90 -4.68 -2.59
N GLY A 93 -2.40 -5.08 -1.43
CA GLY A 93 -2.17 -4.37 -0.18
C GLY A 93 -2.14 -5.32 1.00
N ASP A 94 -1.37 -4.99 2.04
CA ASP A 94 -1.38 -5.74 3.29
C ASP A 94 -2.17 -5.03 4.39
N ARG A 95 -2.57 -5.79 5.42
CA ARG A 95 -3.18 -5.30 6.66
C ARG A 95 -2.19 -5.35 7.82
N ALA A 96 -0.94 -4.97 7.57
CA ALA A 96 0.11 -4.97 8.59
C ALA A 96 -0.08 -3.83 9.59
N TYR A 97 -0.99 -4.00 10.55
CA TYR A 97 -1.27 -3.01 11.58
C TYR A 97 -1.54 -3.66 12.95
N PRO A 98 -1.20 -2.98 14.08
CA PRO A 98 -1.45 -3.51 15.42
C PRO A 98 -2.89 -3.98 15.65
N GLY A 99 -3.03 -5.20 16.14
CA GLY A 99 -4.34 -5.77 16.47
C GLY A 99 -5.07 -6.43 15.29
N TYR A 100 -4.48 -6.41 14.09
CA TYR A 100 -5.04 -7.06 12.91
C TYR A 100 -4.14 -8.21 12.43
N PRO A 101 -4.69 -9.26 11.83
CA PRO A 101 -3.90 -10.24 11.07
C PRO A 101 -3.20 -9.53 9.90
N ALA A 102 -1.97 -9.92 9.61
CA ALA A 102 -1.23 -9.34 8.49
C ALA A 102 -1.56 -10.08 7.19
N ASP A 103 -2.83 -10.04 6.80
CA ASP A 103 -3.28 -10.61 5.54
C ASP A 103 -2.82 -9.73 4.36
N ILE A 104 -2.68 -10.36 3.21
CA ILE A 104 -2.40 -9.72 1.93
C ILE A 104 -3.63 -9.89 1.05
N PHE A 105 -4.10 -8.81 0.47
CA PHE A 105 -5.30 -8.75 -0.34
C PHE A 105 -4.95 -8.42 -1.78
N LEU A 106 -5.48 -9.19 -2.72
CA LEU A 106 -5.41 -8.91 -4.15
C LEU A 106 -6.75 -8.37 -4.63
N TYR A 107 -6.73 -7.23 -5.31
CA TYR A 107 -7.90 -6.54 -5.85
C TYR A 107 -7.82 -6.44 -7.36
N ARG A 108 -8.96 -6.56 -8.05
CA ARG A 108 -9.10 -6.03 -9.40
C ARG A 108 -9.33 -4.53 -9.32
N ARG A 109 -8.79 -3.78 -10.27
CA ARG A 109 -8.92 -2.32 -10.33
C ARG A 109 -10.37 -1.87 -10.17
N GLY A 110 -10.60 -0.94 -9.25
CA GLY A 110 -11.91 -0.39 -8.93
C GLY A 110 -12.76 -1.22 -7.95
N GLU A 111 -12.32 -2.45 -7.63
CA GLU A 111 -13.04 -3.32 -6.69
C GLU A 111 -12.44 -3.21 -5.29
N THR A 112 -13.29 -2.98 -4.28
CA THR A 112 -12.86 -2.90 -2.88
C THR A 112 -12.97 -4.24 -2.13
N THR A 113 -13.64 -5.21 -2.74
CA THR A 113 -13.67 -6.60 -2.26
C THR A 113 -12.46 -7.34 -2.86
N PRO A 114 -11.62 -8.00 -2.05
CA PRO A 114 -10.48 -8.72 -2.58
C PRO A 114 -10.96 -9.94 -3.41
N ILE A 115 -10.31 -10.17 -4.53
CA ILE A 115 -10.50 -11.38 -5.34
C ILE A 115 -9.71 -12.57 -4.78
N ALA A 116 -8.66 -12.29 -4.00
CA ALA A 116 -7.93 -13.29 -3.24
C ALA A 116 -7.38 -12.69 -1.94
N THR A 117 -7.26 -13.54 -0.93
CA THR A 117 -6.61 -13.22 0.35
C THR A 117 -5.62 -14.32 0.67
N PHE A 118 -4.39 -13.94 1.02
CA PHE A 118 -3.32 -14.88 1.35
C PHE A 118 -2.38 -14.27 2.39
N GLY A 119 -1.39 -15.05 2.82
CA GLY A 119 -0.39 -14.57 3.78
C GLY A 119 -0.68 -14.96 5.21
N GLY A 120 -0.03 -14.32 6.16
CA GLY A 120 0.28 -14.93 7.40
C GLY A 120 -0.63 -14.66 8.56
N GLN A 121 -1.21 -15.70 9.08
CA GLN A 121 -1.91 -15.67 10.36
C GLN A 121 -0.98 -15.36 11.57
N ASN A 122 0.32 -15.55 11.46
CA ASN A 122 1.29 -15.41 12.56
C ASN A 122 2.18 -14.16 12.50
N PHE A 123 1.92 -13.24 11.60
CA PHE A 123 2.69 -12.00 11.47
C PHE A 123 2.66 -11.12 12.74
N GLN A 124 1.63 -11.20 13.57
CA GLN A 124 1.45 -10.27 14.69
C GLN A 124 2.64 -10.22 15.66
N ASN A 125 3.23 -11.35 15.99
CA ASN A 125 4.36 -11.39 16.93
C ASN A 125 5.68 -10.99 16.26
N CYS A 126 5.86 -11.30 14.98
CA CYS A 126 7.07 -11.00 14.23
C CYS A 126 7.12 -9.55 13.77
N ILE A 127 6.01 -8.98 13.32
CA ILE A 127 5.91 -7.59 12.86
C ILE A 127 6.42 -6.63 13.94
N TRP A 128 6.02 -6.83 15.19
CA TRP A 128 6.37 -5.89 16.27
C TRP A 128 7.78 -6.08 16.81
N LYS A 129 8.26 -7.31 16.91
CA LYS A 129 9.64 -7.57 17.40
C LYS A 129 10.69 -7.22 16.35
N LEU A 130 10.44 -7.53 15.09
CA LEU A 130 11.40 -7.37 14.01
C LEU A 130 11.10 -6.16 13.11
N GLN A 131 9.97 -5.48 13.30
CA GLN A 131 9.47 -4.42 12.42
C GLN A 131 9.38 -4.84 10.94
N ILE A 132 9.10 -6.12 10.72
CA ILE A 132 8.99 -6.68 9.37
C ILE A 132 7.51 -6.74 9.01
N HIS A 133 7.19 -6.13 7.89
CA HIS A 133 5.86 -6.13 7.30
C HIS A 133 5.86 -7.00 6.04
N PRO A 134 4.72 -7.52 5.58
CA PRO A 134 4.65 -8.29 4.34
C PRO A 134 5.19 -7.55 3.13
N ASN A 135 4.91 -6.26 3.00
CA ASN A 135 5.36 -5.41 1.88
C ASN A 135 5.16 -6.10 0.52
N PRO A 136 3.93 -6.45 0.15
CA PRO A 136 3.68 -7.15 -1.09
C PRO A 136 4.06 -6.30 -2.30
N THR A 137 4.70 -6.92 -3.29
CA THR A 137 5.09 -6.26 -4.53
C THR A 137 4.96 -7.18 -5.74
N PHE A 138 4.52 -6.64 -6.88
CA PHE A 138 4.43 -7.39 -8.11
C PHE A 138 5.80 -7.62 -8.75
N SER A 139 5.95 -8.77 -9.42
CA SER A 139 7.03 -8.97 -10.37
C SER A 139 6.86 -8.06 -11.59
N ARG A 140 7.98 -7.81 -12.30
CA ARG A 140 7.96 -6.97 -13.51
C ARG A 140 7.09 -7.50 -14.63
N ASP A 141 6.90 -8.80 -14.71
CA ASP A 141 6.02 -9.46 -15.69
C ASP A 141 4.57 -9.57 -15.22
N GLY A 142 4.28 -9.11 -13.98
CA GLY A 142 2.96 -9.13 -13.38
C GLY A 142 2.45 -10.51 -12.99
N LYS A 143 3.29 -11.57 -13.04
CA LYS A 143 2.84 -12.94 -12.80
C LYS A 143 2.96 -13.39 -11.35
N ARG A 144 3.73 -12.68 -10.53
CA ARG A 144 4.00 -13.02 -9.14
C ARG A 144 3.76 -11.85 -8.21
N ILE A 145 3.42 -12.17 -6.98
CA ILE A 145 3.43 -11.24 -5.87
C ILE A 145 4.46 -11.75 -4.87
N TYR A 146 5.52 -10.97 -4.65
CA TYR A 146 6.54 -11.23 -3.63
C TYR A 146 6.13 -10.59 -2.32
N PHE A 147 6.49 -11.23 -1.21
CA PHE A 147 6.22 -10.69 0.13
C PHE A 147 7.17 -11.30 1.17
N ASN A 148 7.30 -10.64 2.30
CA ASN A 148 8.03 -11.17 3.44
C ASN A 148 7.11 -12.12 4.22
N HIS A 149 7.62 -13.30 4.56
CA HIS A 149 6.92 -14.30 5.36
C HIS A 149 7.74 -14.67 6.60
N PRO A 150 7.19 -14.52 7.82
CA PRO A 150 7.90 -14.94 9.02
C PRO A 150 7.85 -16.48 9.13
N VAL A 151 9.02 -17.09 9.23
CA VAL A 151 9.17 -18.54 9.45
C VAL A 151 9.39 -18.88 10.94
N SER A 152 9.81 -17.90 11.72
CA SER A 152 9.94 -17.98 13.18
C SER A 152 9.87 -16.57 13.80
N GLU A 153 9.94 -16.50 15.14
CA GLU A 153 9.98 -15.21 15.86
C GLU A 153 11.17 -14.31 15.47
N ASN A 154 12.23 -14.88 14.90
CA ASN A 154 13.49 -14.17 14.60
C ASN A 154 13.93 -14.33 13.14
N GLN A 155 13.12 -14.93 12.30
CA GLN A 155 13.49 -15.20 10.91
C GLN A 155 12.34 -14.89 9.95
N THR A 156 12.68 -14.25 8.86
CA THR A 156 11.78 -13.93 7.76
C THR A 156 12.40 -14.40 6.45
N GLU A 157 11.59 -14.91 5.57
CA GLU A 157 11.97 -15.29 4.22
C GLU A 157 11.18 -14.49 3.19
N ALA A 158 11.81 -14.22 2.05
CA ALA A 158 11.12 -13.68 0.89
C ALA A 158 10.39 -14.83 0.18
N CYS A 159 9.08 -14.72 0.10
CA CYS A 159 8.21 -15.69 -0.57
C CYS A 159 7.54 -15.06 -1.79
N PHE A 160 6.93 -15.89 -2.61
CA PHE A 160 6.05 -15.41 -3.68
C PHE A 160 4.86 -16.35 -3.88
N VAL A 161 3.83 -15.82 -4.53
CA VAL A 161 2.68 -16.57 -5.03
C VAL A 161 2.51 -16.25 -6.51
N GLU A 162 2.17 -17.26 -7.31
CA GLU A 162 1.80 -17.08 -8.72
C GLU A 162 0.37 -16.51 -8.78
N ILE A 163 0.16 -15.44 -9.55
CA ILE A 163 -1.16 -14.81 -9.66
C ILE A 163 -2.19 -15.75 -10.26
N ASP A 164 -1.79 -16.54 -11.26
CA ASP A 164 -2.67 -17.52 -11.90
C ASP A 164 -3.25 -18.52 -10.89
N ASP A 165 -2.55 -18.83 -9.79
CA ASP A 165 -3.04 -19.70 -8.73
C ASP A 165 -4.04 -19.01 -7.81
N LEU A 166 -4.00 -17.68 -7.71
CA LEU A 166 -4.94 -16.88 -6.92
C LEU A 166 -6.24 -16.60 -7.68
N LEU A 167 -6.24 -16.68 -9.01
CA LEU A 167 -7.38 -16.36 -9.86
C LEU A 167 -8.23 -17.59 -10.23
N LYS A 168 -7.87 -18.78 -9.75
CA LYS A 168 -8.63 -20.04 -9.92
C LYS A 168 -9.77 -20.12 -8.92
#